data_3ed7f4257c08b90e57affc4143fc098e
#
_entry.id   3ed7f4257c08b90e57affc4143fc098e
#
_cell.length_a   1.000
_cell.length_b   1.000
_cell.length_c   1.000
_cell.angle_alpha   90.00
_cell.angle_beta   90.00
_cell.angle_gamma   90.00
#
_symmetry.space_group_name_H-M   'P 1'
#
loop_
_entity.id
_entity.type
_entity.pdbx_description
1 polymer ?
#
loop_
_entity_poly.entity_id
_entity_poly.type
_entity_poly.pdbx_seq_one_letter_code
_entity_poly.pdbx_strand_id
1 'polypeptide(L)'
;MSTDRFALITGGGLGVGKASALALARAGWNVALAGRRLDPLAAAAREIESMGRRSFAHSCDVGDPDAVAALFAAIEKEFGRLDLLFNNAGVNAPGVPMEDLTYAQWKMVVDANLTGASLCAQGAIRLMKRQTPRGGRIINNGSISAHAPRPNSAPYTATKHAITGLTKSIALDCRQFDIACGQIDIGNALTEMAFRMTTGVPQADGRIAIEPTIDPKEVGEAVLHMASLPLSTNILSMTIMATKMPFVGRG
;
A
#
# COMPACT_ATOMS: atom_id res chain seq x y z
N MET A 1 20.00 -23.10 -3.06
CA MET A 1 19.10 -22.32 -2.19
C MET A 1 17.94 -21.84 -3.04
N SER A 2 16.70 -21.94 -2.60
CA SER A 2 15.55 -21.48 -3.37
C SER A 2 15.72 -19.99 -3.70
N THR A 3 15.52 -19.64 -4.96
CA THR A 3 15.50 -18.25 -5.43
C THR A 3 14.11 -17.64 -5.26
N ASP A 4 13.19 -18.34 -4.61
CA ASP A 4 11.81 -17.91 -4.39
C ASP A 4 11.75 -16.68 -3.49
N ARG A 5 11.01 -15.70 -3.94
CA ARG A 5 10.72 -14.45 -3.20
C ARG A 5 9.25 -14.40 -2.83
N PHE A 6 8.95 -13.88 -1.65
CA PHE A 6 7.62 -13.88 -1.05
C PHE A 6 7.18 -12.47 -0.67
N ALA A 7 6.03 -12.05 -1.19
CA ALA A 7 5.44 -10.76 -0.94
C ALA A 7 4.11 -10.88 -0.19
N LEU A 8 3.83 -9.94 0.70
CA LEU A 8 2.51 -9.65 1.24
C LEU A 8 2.00 -8.34 0.67
N ILE A 9 0.77 -8.32 0.16
CA ILE A 9 0.10 -7.11 -0.30
C ILE A 9 -1.20 -6.94 0.45
N THR A 10 -1.28 -5.89 1.27
CA THR A 10 -2.54 -5.52 1.92
C THR A 10 -3.43 -4.73 0.95
N GLY A 11 -4.74 -4.95 0.99
CA GLY A 11 -5.64 -4.42 -0.03
C GLY A 11 -5.40 -5.01 -1.43
N GLY A 12 -4.92 -6.28 -1.49
CA GLY A 12 -4.41 -6.93 -2.71
C GLY A 12 -5.46 -7.40 -3.72
N GLY A 13 -6.76 -7.30 -3.40
CA GLY A 13 -7.82 -7.85 -4.26
C GLY A 13 -8.25 -6.95 -5.45
N LEU A 14 -7.99 -5.65 -5.39
CA LEU A 14 -8.46 -4.68 -6.38
C LEU A 14 -7.45 -3.55 -6.59
N GLY A 15 -7.67 -2.75 -7.63
CA GLY A 15 -6.95 -1.51 -7.90
C GLY A 15 -5.44 -1.65 -7.90
N VAL A 16 -4.75 -0.72 -7.24
CA VAL A 16 -3.29 -0.69 -7.14
C VAL A 16 -2.72 -1.95 -6.50
N GLY A 17 -3.37 -2.46 -5.44
CA GLY A 17 -2.91 -3.68 -4.75
C GLY A 17 -2.91 -4.89 -5.68
N LYS A 18 -4.01 -5.13 -6.42
CA LYS A 18 -4.07 -6.22 -7.41
C LYS A 18 -3.05 -6.02 -8.53
N ALA A 19 -2.94 -4.81 -9.07
CA ALA A 19 -2.00 -4.51 -10.14
C ALA A 19 -0.55 -4.78 -9.72
N SER A 20 -0.18 -4.38 -8.50
CA SER A 20 1.15 -4.66 -7.92
C SER A 20 1.38 -6.16 -7.69
N ALA A 21 0.36 -6.88 -7.21
CA ALA A 21 0.43 -8.32 -7.01
C ALA A 21 0.73 -9.06 -8.32
N LEU A 22 0.01 -8.69 -9.39
CA LEU A 22 0.20 -9.29 -10.71
C LEU A 22 1.56 -8.92 -11.34
N ALA A 23 2.04 -7.69 -11.16
CA ALA A 23 3.38 -7.29 -11.61
C ALA A 23 4.47 -8.10 -10.92
N LEU A 24 4.38 -8.27 -9.60
CA LEU A 24 5.30 -9.10 -8.83
C LEU A 24 5.23 -10.59 -9.24
N ALA A 25 4.03 -11.13 -9.43
CA ALA A 25 3.86 -12.53 -9.86
C ALA A 25 4.49 -12.80 -11.22
N ARG A 26 4.28 -11.91 -12.21
CA ARG A 26 4.94 -11.99 -13.53
C ARG A 26 6.47 -11.97 -13.42
N ALA A 27 7.01 -11.25 -12.44
CA ALA A 27 8.44 -11.19 -12.14
C ALA A 27 8.96 -12.34 -11.25
N GLY A 28 8.14 -13.37 -11.02
CA GLY A 28 8.54 -14.59 -10.32
C GLY A 28 8.33 -14.58 -8.80
N TRP A 29 7.59 -13.62 -8.24
CA TRP A 29 7.27 -13.60 -6.82
C TRP A 29 6.07 -14.51 -6.48
N ASN A 30 6.13 -15.13 -5.32
CA ASN A 30 4.99 -15.74 -4.65
C ASN A 30 4.30 -14.67 -3.80
N VAL A 31 2.96 -14.61 -3.78
CA VAL A 31 2.26 -13.43 -3.24
C VAL A 31 1.12 -13.84 -2.31
N ALA A 32 1.15 -13.38 -1.06
CA ALA A 32 0.01 -13.40 -0.15
C ALA A 32 -0.80 -12.13 -0.33
N LEU A 33 -2.12 -12.27 -0.38
CA LEU A 33 -3.07 -11.17 -0.54
C LEU A 33 -3.94 -11.06 0.70
N ALA A 34 -3.96 -9.89 1.33
CA ALA A 34 -4.77 -9.61 2.51
C ALA A 34 -5.76 -8.46 2.28
N GLY A 35 -6.93 -8.54 2.94
CA GLY A 35 -7.96 -7.51 2.90
C GLY A 35 -9.28 -8.04 3.43
N ARG A 36 -10.28 -7.18 3.61
CA ARG A 36 -11.55 -7.54 4.26
C ARG A 36 -12.45 -8.44 3.40
N ARG A 37 -12.44 -8.26 2.07
CA ARG A 37 -13.32 -9.00 1.13
C ARG A 37 -12.56 -10.18 0.54
N LEU A 38 -12.95 -11.40 0.90
CA LEU A 38 -12.25 -12.62 0.47
C LEU A 38 -12.38 -12.89 -1.03
N ASP A 39 -13.56 -12.69 -1.63
CA ASP A 39 -13.82 -13.04 -3.03
C ASP A 39 -12.87 -12.37 -4.04
N PRO A 40 -12.66 -11.02 -4.02
CA PRO A 40 -11.70 -10.40 -4.92
C PRO A 40 -10.26 -10.80 -4.64
N LEU A 41 -9.89 -11.09 -3.39
CA LEU A 41 -8.57 -11.63 -3.05
C LEU A 41 -8.37 -13.03 -3.63
N ALA A 42 -9.35 -13.92 -3.47
CA ALA A 42 -9.31 -15.27 -4.01
C ALA A 42 -9.27 -15.28 -5.55
N ALA A 43 -9.99 -14.37 -6.20
CA ALA A 43 -9.92 -14.21 -7.64
C ALA A 43 -8.51 -13.79 -8.10
N ALA A 44 -7.90 -12.81 -7.42
CA ALA A 44 -6.54 -12.38 -7.72
C ALA A 44 -5.50 -13.47 -7.42
N ALA A 45 -5.69 -14.26 -6.34
CA ALA A 45 -4.81 -15.38 -6.02
C ALA A 45 -4.83 -16.46 -7.12
N ARG A 46 -6.01 -16.85 -7.61
CA ARG A 46 -6.12 -17.79 -8.76
C ARG A 46 -5.43 -17.26 -10.01
N GLU A 47 -5.51 -15.97 -10.28
CA GLU A 47 -4.82 -15.34 -11.42
C GLU A 47 -3.29 -15.44 -11.27
N ILE A 48 -2.75 -15.26 -10.06
CA ILE A 48 -1.33 -15.46 -9.75
C ILE A 48 -0.92 -16.92 -9.87
N GLU A 49 -1.74 -17.84 -9.38
CA GLU A 49 -1.50 -19.28 -9.49
C GLU A 49 -1.47 -19.75 -10.95
N SER A 50 -2.30 -19.17 -11.82
CA SER A 50 -2.26 -19.45 -13.26
C SER A 50 -0.95 -19.03 -13.94
N MET A 51 -0.17 -18.16 -13.32
CA MET A 51 1.19 -17.78 -13.75
C MET A 51 2.28 -18.74 -13.19
N GLY A 52 1.89 -19.80 -12.50
CA GLY A 52 2.82 -20.75 -11.89
C GLY A 52 3.47 -20.24 -10.60
N ARG A 53 2.86 -19.28 -9.92
CA ARG A 53 3.34 -18.77 -8.62
C ARG A 53 2.45 -19.24 -7.48
N ARG A 54 3.05 -19.42 -6.30
CA ARG A 54 2.27 -19.71 -5.10
C ARG A 54 1.54 -18.43 -4.66
N SER A 55 0.25 -18.58 -4.33
CA SER A 55 -0.54 -17.48 -3.80
C SER A 55 -1.54 -18.00 -2.77
N PHE A 56 -1.95 -17.14 -1.85
CA PHE A 56 -3.12 -17.37 -1.01
C PHE A 56 -3.81 -16.06 -0.65
N ALA A 57 -5.10 -16.16 -0.39
CA ALA A 57 -5.94 -15.06 0.04
C ALA A 57 -6.26 -15.20 1.54
N HIS A 58 -6.12 -14.12 2.31
CA HIS A 58 -6.43 -14.09 3.73
C HIS A 58 -7.35 -12.91 4.05
N SER A 59 -8.53 -13.20 4.62
CA SER A 59 -9.44 -12.15 5.09
C SER A 59 -8.85 -11.50 6.34
N CYS A 60 -8.59 -10.18 6.28
CA CYS A 60 -7.98 -9.44 7.37
C CYS A 60 -8.45 -7.98 7.35
N ASP A 61 -8.97 -7.51 8.47
CA ASP A 61 -9.02 -6.08 8.73
C ASP A 61 -7.67 -5.66 9.32
N VAL A 62 -6.91 -4.86 8.58
CA VAL A 62 -5.57 -4.44 9.02
C VAL A 62 -5.60 -3.53 10.25
N GLY A 63 -6.74 -2.91 10.56
CA GLY A 63 -6.94 -2.12 11.78
C GLY A 63 -7.16 -2.96 13.03
N ASP A 64 -7.33 -4.28 12.90
CA ASP A 64 -7.51 -5.22 14.01
C ASP A 64 -6.18 -5.95 14.30
N PRO A 65 -5.59 -5.77 15.51
CA PRO A 65 -4.34 -6.42 15.89
C PRO A 65 -4.38 -7.95 15.84
N ASP A 66 -5.51 -8.56 16.24
CA ASP A 66 -5.65 -10.02 16.26
C ASP A 66 -5.77 -10.59 14.85
N ALA A 67 -6.49 -9.91 13.97
CA ALA A 67 -6.56 -10.27 12.55
C ALA A 67 -5.18 -10.16 11.87
N VAL A 68 -4.40 -9.12 12.19
CA VAL A 68 -3.03 -8.97 11.67
C VAL A 68 -2.12 -10.07 12.23
N ALA A 69 -2.23 -10.42 13.52
CA ALA A 69 -1.44 -11.52 14.10
C ALA A 69 -1.75 -12.86 13.39
N ALA A 70 -3.02 -13.16 13.13
CA ALA A 70 -3.44 -14.35 12.39
C ALA A 70 -2.92 -14.36 10.93
N LEU A 71 -2.92 -13.20 10.25
CA LEU A 71 -2.35 -13.04 8.93
C LEU A 71 -0.85 -13.40 8.90
N PHE A 72 -0.06 -12.89 9.84
CA PHE A 72 1.37 -13.18 9.88
C PHE A 72 1.67 -14.62 10.28
N ALA A 73 0.85 -15.24 11.14
CA ALA A 73 0.93 -16.68 11.41
C ALA A 73 0.65 -17.53 10.15
N ALA A 74 -0.32 -17.11 9.33
CA ALA A 74 -0.59 -17.77 8.04
C ALA A 74 0.59 -17.61 7.07
N ILE A 75 1.19 -16.43 6.95
CA ILE A 75 2.37 -16.19 6.11
C ILE A 75 3.54 -17.06 6.55
N GLU A 76 3.79 -17.16 7.84
CA GLU A 76 4.87 -17.99 8.37
C GLU A 76 4.63 -19.49 8.09
N LYS A 77 3.39 -19.94 8.24
CA LYS A 77 3.01 -21.34 7.93
C LYS A 77 3.13 -21.66 6.43
N GLU A 78 2.64 -20.78 5.57
CA GLU A 78 2.54 -21.06 4.12
C GLU A 78 3.86 -20.77 3.38
N PHE A 79 4.57 -19.72 3.76
CA PHE A 79 5.78 -19.27 3.06
C PHE A 79 7.07 -19.46 3.87
N GLY A 80 7.01 -19.43 5.20
CA GLY A 80 8.16 -19.51 6.09
C GLY A 80 9.01 -18.25 6.14
N ARG A 81 8.78 -17.29 5.23
CA ARG A 81 9.52 -16.03 5.12
C ARG A 81 8.71 -14.94 4.43
N LEU A 82 9.19 -13.71 4.52
CA LEU A 82 8.63 -12.56 3.82
C LEU A 82 9.76 -11.66 3.33
N ASP A 83 9.83 -11.44 2.02
CA ASP A 83 10.86 -10.59 1.39
C ASP A 83 10.35 -9.18 1.09
N LEU A 84 9.03 -9.03 0.91
CA LEU A 84 8.37 -7.75 0.63
C LEU A 84 7.04 -7.63 1.39
N LEU A 85 6.86 -6.51 2.07
CA LEU A 85 5.54 -6.03 2.46
C LEU A 85 5.18 -4.80 1.63
N PHE A 86 4.07 -4.84 0.90
CA PHE A 86 3.45 -3.64 0.34
C PHE A 86 2.22 -3.26 1.19
N ASN A 87 2.37 -2.29 2.07
CA ASN A 87 1.32 -1.69 2.89
C ASN A 87 0.43 -0.81 2.01
N ASN A 88 -0.55 -1.42 1.35
CA ASN A 88 -1.40 -0.72 0.39
C ASN A 88 -2.85 -0.58 0.85
N ALA A 89 -3.31 -1.37 1.81
CA ALA A 89 -4.67 -1.23 2.35
C ALA A 89 -4.94 0.21 2.81
N GLY A 90 -6.07 0.73 2.41
CA GLY A 90 -6.46 2.09 2.77
C GLY A 90 -7.89 2.40 2.33
N VAL A 91 -8.48 3.38 3.00
CA VAL A 91 -9.84 3.89 2.74
C VAL A 91 -9.84 5.41 2.75
N ASN A 92 -10.93 5.99 2.26
CA ASN A 92 -11.18 7.42 2.33
C ASN A 92 -12.46 7.69 3.12
N ALA A 93 -12.56 8.87 3.73
CA ALA A 93 -13.81 9.35 4.31
C ALA A 93 -14.65 10.06 3.23
N PRO A 94 -15.95 10.27 3.47
CA PRO A 94 -16.74 11.22 2.67
C PRO A 94 -16.07 12.60 2.63
N GLY A 95 -16.16 13.27 1.49
CA GLY A 95 -15.60 14.63 1.32
C GLY A 95 -16.56 15.66 1.89
N VAL A 96 -16.57 15.83 3.21
CA VAL A 96 -17.38 16.80 3.95
C VAL A 96 -16.46 17.81 4.66
N PRO A 97 -16.95 19.01 5.01
CA PRO A 97 -16.23 19.95 5.87
C PRO A 97 -15.75 19.27 7.16
N MET A 98 -14.64 19.74 7.71
CA MET A 98 -14.02 19.08 8.86
C MET A 98 -14.92 19.05 10.10
N GLU A 99 -15.69 20.13 10.32
CA GLU A 99 -16.65 20.27 11.42
C GLU A 99 -17.83 19.28 11.34
N ASP A 100 -18.15 18.79 10.12
CA ASP A 100 -19.24 17.84 9.88
C ASP A 100 -18.73 16.38 9.88
N LEU A 101 -17.42 16.16 10.01
CA LEU A 101 -16.83 14.85 10.00
C LEU A 101 -17.09 14.14 11.33
N THR A 102 -17.75 12.97 11.29
CA THR A 102 -17.98 12.20 12.50
C THR A 102 -16.70 11.52 13.00
N TYR A 103 -16.62 11.30 14.31
CA TYR A 103 -15.51 10.54 14.90
C TYR A 103 -15.37 9.13 14.29
N ALA A 104 -16.45 8.45 13.97
CA ALA A 104 -16.43 7.14 13.33
C ALA A 104 -15.77 7.17 11.95
N GLN A 105 -16.04 8.19 11.14
CA GLN A 105 -15.42 8.40 9.82
C GLN A 105 -13.92 8.70 9.96
N TRP A 106 -13.54 9.56 10.91
CA TRP A 106 -12.14 9.81 11.23
C TRP A 106 -11.43 8.53 11.65
N LYS A 107 -11.98 7.82 12.64
CA LYS A 107 -11.40 6.60 13.19
C LYS A 107 -11.22 5.52 12.13
N MET A 108 -12.21 5.30 11.28
CA MET A 108 -12.14 4.32 10.19
C MET A 108 -10.93 4.57 9.27
N VAL A 109 -10.65 5.82 8.93
CA VAL A 109 -9.51 6.17 8.08
C VAL A 109 -8.19 5.99 8.82
N VAL A 110 -8.11 6.41 10.09
CA VAL A 110 -6.90 6.24 10.91
C VAL A 110 -6.59 4.77 11.13
N ASP A 111 -7.59 3.96 11.47
CA ASP A 111 -7.42 2.53 11.71
C ASP A 111 -6.89 1.81 10.46
N ALA A 112 -7.49 2.06 9.29
CA ALA A 112 -7.06 1.38 8.07
C ALA A 112 -5.72 1.90 7.54
N ASN A 113 -5.56 3.24 7.45
CA ASN A 113 -4.46 3.84 6.70
C ASN A 113 -3.17 3.98 7.51
N LEU A 114 -3.27 4.13 8.82
CA LEU A 114 -2.11 4.38 9.70
C LEU A 114 -1.89 3.26 10.70
N THR A 115 -2.88 2.94 11.53
CA THR A 115 -2.77 1.86 12.53
C THR A 115 -2.50 0.54 11.83
N GLY A 116 -3.25 0.21 10.78
CA GLY A 116 -3.08 -1.01 10.02
C GLY A 116 -1.72 -1.11 9.34
N ALA A 117 -1.23 -0.02 8.74
CA ALA A 117 0.11 0.01 8.16
C ALA A 117 1.20 -0.23 9.24
N SER A 118 1.02 0.34 10.44
CA SER A 118 1.94 0.14 11.56
C SER A 118 1.93 -1.31 12.05
N LEU A 119 0.75 -1.90 12.27
CA LEU A 119 0.60 -3.30 12.71
C LEU A 119 1.20 -4.28 11.69
N CYS A 120 0.93 -4.10 10.40
CA CYS A 120 1.51 -4.92 9.34
C CYS A 120 3.03 -4.75 9.26
N ALA A 121 3.54 -3.52 9.41
CA ALA A 121 4.99 -3.29 9.46
C ALA A 121 5.63 -4.00 10.65
N GLN A 122 5.02 -3.96 11.85
CA GLN A 122 5.51 -4.68 13.02
C GLN A 122 5.60 -6.19 12.77
N GLY A 123 4.56 -6.79 12.20
CA GLY A 123 4.53 -8.21 11.84
C GLY A 123 5.64 -8.57 10.85
N ALA A 124 5.79 -7.76 9.78
CA ALA A 124 6.83 -7.96 8.77
C ALA A 124 8.24 -7.84 9.39
N ILE A 125 8.49 -6.80 10.18
CA ILE A 125 9.79 -6.60 10.83
C ILE A 125 10.16 -7.78 11.73
N ARG A 126 9.20 -8.30 12.52
CA ARG A 126 9.44 -9.47 13.38
C ARG A 126 9.85 -10.69 12.56
N LEU A 127 9.18 -10.96 11.44
CA LEU A 127 9.48 -12.09 10.56
C LEU A 127 10.82 -11.87 9.84
N MET A 128 11.04 -10.71 9.23
CA MET A 128 12.25 -10.37 8.49
C MET A 128 13.51 -10.37 9.35
N LYS A 129 13.40 -10.09 10.66
CA LYS A 129 14.53 -10.17 11.61
C LYS A 129 14.96 -11.60 11.93
N ARG A 130 14.02 -12.55 11.99
CA ARG A 130 14.30 -13.94 12.43
C ARG A 130 14.48 -14.94 11.29
N GLN A 131 14.08 -14.59 10.08
CA GLN A 131 14.25 -15.46 8.90
C GLN A 131 15.71 -15.58 8.46
N THR A 132 16.02 -16.63 7.66
CA THR A 132 17.34 -16.86 7.08
C THR A 132 17.23 -17.02 5.56
N PRO A 133 17.93 -16.20 4.72
CA PRO A 133 18.69 -15.02 5.14
C PRO A 133 17.79 -13.94 5.76
N ARG A 134 18.36 -13.16 6.70
CA ARG A 134 17.70 -12.03 7.35
C ARG A 134 17.46 -10.89 6.37
N GLY A 135 16.48 -10.02 6.67
CA GLY A 135 16.22 -8.81 5.91
C GLY A 135 14.96 -8.89 5.04
N GLY A 136 14.68 -7.83 4.35
CA GLY A 136 13.50 -7.69 3.48
C GLY A 136 13.21 -6.22 3.15
N ARG A 137 12.08 -5.98 2.52
CA ARG A 137 11.67 -4.63 2.11
C ARG A 137 10.24 -4.33 2.54
N ILE A 138 10.02 -3.12 3.01
CA ILE A 138 8.68 -2.57 3.29
C ILE A 138 8.47 -1.39 2.35
N ILE A 139 7.37 -1.39 1.61
CA ILE A 139 6.92 -0.28 0.79
C ILE A 139 5.58 0.19 1.36
N ASN A 140 5.51 1.44 1.79
CA ASN A 140 4.28 2.05 2.27
C ASN A 140 3.60 2.80 1.13
N ASN A 141 2.29 2.58 0.95
CA ASN A 141 1.48 3.35 0.01
C ASN A 141 1.20 4.73 0.61
N GLY A 142 1.93 5.71 0.14
CA GLY A 142 1.71 7.12 0.40
C GLY A 142 0.62 7.72 -0.49
N SER A 143 0.76 9.00 -0.76
CA SER A 143 -0.07 9.76 -1.71
C SER A 143 0.56 11.12 -1.94
N ILE A 144 0.28 11.75 -3.05
CA ILE A 144 0.54 13.19 -3.22
C ILE A 144 -0.16 14.03 -2.13
N SER A 145 -1.21 13.48 -1.49
CA SER A 145 -1.85 14.10 -0.31
C SER A 145 -0.96 14.10 0.95
N ALA A 146 0.21 13.43 0.91
CA ALA A 146 1.24 13.60 1.93
C ALA A 146 2.04 14.92 1.77
N HIS A 147 1.80 15.66 0.70
CA HIS A 147 2.49 16.91 0.38
C HIS A 147 1.53 18.09 0.22
N ALA A 148 0.39 17.87 -0.45
CA ALA A 148 -0.62 18.90 -0.69
C ALA A 148 -2.03 18.33 -0.50
N PRO A 149 -2.85 18.92 0.40
CA PRO A 149 -4.20 18.43 0.67
C PRO A 149 -5.15 18.73 -0.51
N ARG A 150 -6.29 18.01 -0.51
CA ARG A 150 -7.47 18.37 -1.29
C ARG A 150 -8.53 18.96 -0.35
N PRO A 151 -9.47 19.76 -0.86
CA PRO A 151 -10.63 20.18 -0.05
C PRO A 151 -11.33 18.97 0.56
N ASN A 152 -11.79 19.09 1.81
CA ASN A 152 -12.57 18.08 2.53
C ASN A 152 -11.89 16.70 2.65
N SER A 153 -10.57 16.65 2.81
CA SER A 153 -9.80 15.40 2.88
C SER A 153 -9.00 15.23 4.17
N ALA A 154 -9.38 15.90 5.25
CA ALA A 154 -8.60 15.99 6.49
C ALA A 154 -8.10 14.63 7.01
N PRO A 155 -8.93 13.57 7.22
CA PRO A 155 -8.44 12.30 7.78
C PRO A 155 -7.48 11.58 6.83
N TYR A 156 -7.77 11.60 5.54
CA TYR A 156 -6.90 10.99 4.54
C TYR A 156 -5.56 11.72 4.46
N THR A 157 -5.58 13.05 4.35
CA THR A 157 -4.39 13.89 4.32
C THR A 157 -3.53 13.69 5.58
N ALA A 158 -4.14 13.73 6.77
CA ALA A 158 -3.44 13.52 8.03
C ALA A 158 -2.74 12.14 8.07
N THR A 159 -3.45 11.07 7.68
CA THR A 159 -2.87 9.73 7.68
C THR A 159 -1.73 9.60 6.65
N LYS A 160 -1.84 10.21 5.47
CA LYS A 160 -0.78 10.14 4.44
C LYS A 160 0.47 10.95 4.82
N HIS A 161 0.33 12.06 5.53
CA HIS A 161 1.47 12.76 6.16
C HIS A 161 2.12 11.87 7.25
N ALA A 162 1.31 11.22 8.10
CA ALA A 162 1.81 10.33 9.15
C ALA A 162 2.57 9.12 8.58
N ILE A 163 2.14 8.56 7.45
CA ILE A 163 2.86 7.48 6.75
C ILE A 163 4.27 7.91 6.36
N THR A 164 4.49 9.16 6.00
CA THR A 164 5.84 9.67 5.70
C THR A 164 6.74 9.62 6.93
N GLY A 165 6.23 9.99 8.11
CA GLY A 165 6.94 9.85 9.38
C GLY A 165 7.23 8.40 9.73
N LEU A 166 6.21 7.53 9.63
CA LEU A 166 6.34 6.09 9.87
C LEU A 166 7.40 5.45 8.96
N THR A 167 7.41 5.78 7.68
CA THR A 167 8.39 5.26 6.71
C THR A 167 9.82 5.63 7.12
N LYS A 168 10.05 6.89 7.49
CA LYS A 168 11.38 7.37 7.90
C LYS A 168 11.84 6.70 9.20
N SER A 169 10.94 6.52 10.19
CA SER A 169 11.25 5.83 11.44
C SER A 169 11.64 4.37 11.19
N ILE A 170 10.84 3.63 10.39
CA ILE A 170 11.16 2.24 10.05
C ILE A 170 12.51 2.16 9.30
N ALA A 171 12.75 3.06 8.33
CA ALA A 171 14.02 3.08 7.59
C ALA A 171 15.22 3.34 8.49
N LEU A 172 15.08 4.17 9.53
CA LEU A 172 16.10 4.44 10.52
C LEU A 172 16.36 3.23 11.43
N ASP A 173 15.28 2.70 12.02
CA ASP A 173 15.38 1.71 13.10
C ASP A 173 15.74 0.31 12.59
N CYS A 174 15.41 0.00 11.33
CA CYS A 174 15.50 -1.35 10.79
C CYS A 174 16.69 -1.58 9.87
N ARG A 175 17.48 -0.54 9.51
CA ARG A 175 18.64 -0.67 8.62
C ARG A 175 19.69 -1.66 9.11
N GLN A 176 19.91 -1.75 10.42
CA GLN A 176 20.85 -2.70 11.02
C GLN A 176 20.44 -4.18 10.87
N PHE A 177 19.21 -4.43 10.43
CA PHE A 177 18.65 -5.76 10.21
C PHE A 177 18.48 -6.10 8.72
N ASP A 178 19.09 -5.32 7.83
CA ASP A 178 18.96 -5.44 6.38
C ASP A 178 17.51 -5.29 5.91
N ILE A 179 16.69 -4.48 6.62
CA ILE A 179 15.32 -4.18 6.24
C ILE A 179 15.28 -2.76 5.67
N ALA A 180 15.00 -2.68 4.37
CA ALA A 180 14.79 -1.42 3.66
C ALA A 180 13.33 -0.98 3.81
N CYS A 181 13.08 0.31 4.04
CA CYS A 181 11.74 0.87 4.05
C CYS A 181 11.66 2.10 3.15
N GLY A 182 10.67 2.13 2.29
CA GLY A 182 10.40 3.25 1.38
C GLY A 182 8.90 3.51 1.24
N GLN A 183 8.58 4.61 0.58
CA GLN A 183 7.21 5.07 0.34
C GLN A 183 7.02 5.33 -1.15
N ILE A 184 5.85 4.96 -1.68
CA ILE A 184 5.41 5.36 -3.00
C ILE A 184 4.21 6.31 -2.87
N ASP A 185 4.38 7.56 -3.30
CA ASP A 185 3.35 8.58 -3.31
C ASP A 185 2.61 8.53 -4.65
N ILE A 186 1.36 8.08 -4.60
CA ILE A 186 0.57 7.83 -5.80
C ILE A 186 -0.38 9.01 -6.02
N GLY A 187 -0.40 9.52 -7.25
CA GLY A 187 -1.41 10.44 -7.70
C GLY A 187 -2.73 9.73 -8.06
N ASN A 188 -3.45 10.20 -9.05
CA ASN A 188 -4.77 9.67 -9.41
C ASN A 188 -4.64 8.35 -10.20
N ALA A 189 -4.40 7.21 -9.55
CA ALA A 189 -4.52 5.91 -10.20
C ALA A 189 -6.01 5.56 -10.40
N LEU A 190 -6.42 5.16 -11.61
CA LEU A 190 -7.81 4.87 -11.98
C LEU A 190 -8.29 3.59 -11.29
N THR A 191 -8.85 3.75 -10.10
CA THR A 191 -9.43 2.68 -9.26
C THR A 191 -10.86 3.06 -8.87
N GLU A 192 -11.61 2.15 -8.25
CA GLU A 192 -12.93 2.49 -7.68
C GLU A 192 -12.83 3.72 -6.77
N MET A 193 -11.80 3.81 -5.92
CA MET A 193 -11.59 4.95 -5.01
C MET A 193 -11.37 6.26 -5.75
N ALA A 194 -10.70 6.23 -6.89
CA ALA A 194 -10.34 7.41 -7.67
C ALA A 194 -11.32 7.69 -8.83
N PHE A 195 -12.35 6.88 -9.03
CA PHE A 195 -13.29 7.04 -10.15
C PHE A 195 -13.92 8.44 -10.20
N ARG A 196 -14.20 9.03 -9.03
CA ARG A 196 -14.70 10.41 -8.93
C ARG A 196 -13.82 11.46 -9.62
N MET A 197 -12.52 11.18 -9.81
CA MET A 197 -11.60 12.10 -10.52
C MET A 197 -12.00 12.27 -11.99
N THR A 198 -12.62 11.26 -12.58
CA THR A 198 -13.09 11.28 -13.97
C THR A 198 -14.42 12.03 -14.16
N THR A 199 -15.15 12.29 -13.07
CA THR A 199 -16.41 13.02 -13.10
C THR A 199 -16.32 14.44 -12.56
N GLY A 200 -15.22 14.74 -11.85
CA GLY A 200 -14.93 16.05 -11.30
C GLY A 200 -14.81 16.07 -9.77
N VAL A 201 -13.82 16.77 -9.28
CA VAL A 201 -13.51 16.92 -7.85
C VAL A 201 -13.28 18.38 -7.49
N PRO A 202 -13.57 18.78 -6.24
CA PRO A 202 -13.30 20.14 -5.77
C PRO A 202 -11.81 20.51 -5.90
N GLN A 203 -11.57 21.69 -6.42
CA GLN A 203 -10.25 22.31 -6.52
C GLN A 203 -10.06 23.35 -5.41
N ALA A 204 -8.82 23.80 -5.19
CA ALA A 204 -8.49 24.78 -4.16
C ALA A 204 -9.21 26.13 -4.35
N ASP A 205 -9.52 26.49 -5.58
CA ASP A 205 -10.26 27.70 -5.95
C ASP A 205 -11.80 27.56 -5.89
N GLY A 206 -12.30 26.40 -5.41
CA GLY A 206 -13.72 26.13 -5.25
C GLY A 206 -14.43 25.56 -6.50
N ARG A 207 -13.83 25.60 -7.68
CA ARG A 207 -14.41 25.00 -8.88
C ARG A 207 -14.37 23.45 -8.80
N ILE A 208 -15.22 22.80 -9.59
CA ILE A 208 -15.16 21.36 -9.82
C ILE A 208 -14.44 21.12 -11.14
N ALA A 209 -13.41 20.25 -11.13
CA ALA A 209 -12.66 19.91 -12.34
C ALA A 209 -12.38 18.40 -12.42
N ILE A 210 -12.39 17.87 -13.65
CA ILE A 210 -11.92 16.52 -13.96
C ILE A 210 -10.39 16.53 -13.87
N GLU A 211 -9.83 15.51 -13.24
CA GLU A 211 -8.40 15.36 -13.15
C GLU A 211 -7.91 14.12 -13.91
N PRO A 212 -6.78 14.23 -14.64
CA PRO A 212 -6.16 13.10 -15.29
C PRO A 212 -5.80 11.97 -14.32
N THR A 213 -5.86 10.74 -14.83
CA THR A 213 -5.56 9.52 -14.09
C THR A 213 -4.47 8.71 -14.80
N ILE A 214 -3.81 7.79 -14.06
CA ILE A 214 -2.90 6.79 -14.60
C ILE A 214 -3.49 5.39 -14.47
N ASP A 215 -3.04 4.45 -15.30
CA ASP A 215 -3.42 3.03 -15.16
C ASP A 215 -2.77 2.47 -13.87
N PRO A 216 -3.53 1.77 -13.00
CA PRO A 216 -2.96 1.08 -11.86
C PRO A 216 -1.80 0.12 -12.19
N LYS A 217 -1.71 -0.39 -13.41
CA LYS A 217 -0.59 -1.22 -13.87
C LYS A 217 0.74 -0.49 -13.83
N GLU A 218 0.76 0.80 -14.18
CA GLU A 218 1.98 1.62 -14.11
C GLU A 218 2.47 1.77 -12.68
N VAL A 219 1.54 1.87 -11.71
CA VAL A 219 1.88 1.85 -10.29
C VAL A 219 2.43 0.48 -9.88
N GLY A 220 1.84 -0.61 -10.40
CA GLY A 220 2.32 -1.97 -10.18
C GLY A 220 3.77 -2.16 -10.63
N GLU A 221 4.14 -1.64 -11.81
CA GLU A 221 5.51 -1.70 -12.32
C GLU A 221 6.47 -0.83 -11.47
N ALA A 222 6.03 0.32 -10.97
CA ALA A 222 6.82 1.14 -10.06
C ALA A 222 7.09 0.42 -8.73
N VAL A 223 6.08 -0.26 -8.16
CA VAL A 223 6.24 -1.10 -6.95
C VAL A 223 7.21 -2.25 -7.22
N LEU A 224 7.10 -2.93 -8.37
CA LEU A 224 8.04 -3.97 -8.79
C LEU A 224 9.47 -3.42 -8.90
N HIS A 225 9.65 -2.24 -9.49
CA HIS A 225 10.97 -1.60 -9.58
C HIS A 225 11.57 -1.40 -8.17
N MET A 226 10.82 -0.80 -7.25
CA MET A 226 11.26 -0.63 -5.85
C MET A 226 11.60 -1.97 -5.19
N ALA A 227 10.76 -3.00 -5.41
CA ALA A 227 10.93 -4.33 -4.83
C ALA A 227 12.13 -5.10 -5.37
N SER A 228 12.56 -4.81 -6.60
CA SER A 228 13.63 -5.53 -7.31
C SER A 228 15.03 -5.06 -6.96
N LEU A 229 15.18 -3.92 -6.30
CA LEU A 229 16.48 -3.40 -5.87
C LEU A 229 17.12 -4.29 -4.80
N PRO A 230 18.46 -4.42 -4.78
CA PRO A 230 19.15 -5.10 -3.69
C PRO A 230 18.87 -4.39 -2.35
N LEU A 231 18.93 -5.12 -1.24
CA LEU A 231 18.64 -4.54 0.10
C LEU A 231 19.65 -3.46 0.53
N SER A 232 20.81 -3.42 -0.10
CA SER A 232 21.79 -2.34 0.09
C SER A 232 21.38 -1.01 -0.54
N THR A 233 20.33 -1.02 -1.38
CA THR A 233 19.82 0.17 -2.08
C THR A 233 18.35 0.36 -1.75
N ASN A 234 17.96 1.57 -1.37
CA ASN A 234 16.59 1.90 -1.02
C ASN A 234 16.10 3.15 -1.75
N ILE A 235 14.92 3.07 -2.35
CA ILE A 235 14.15 4.25 -2.76
C ILE A 235 13.33 4.67 -1.56
N LEU A 236 13.79 5.73 -0.86
CA LEU A 236 13.12 6.20 0.35
C LEU A 236 11.75 6.82 0.05
N SER A 237 11.64 7.53 -1.07
CA SER A 237 10.38 8.13 -1.56
C SER A 237 10.37 8.16 -3.08
N MET A 238 9.23 7.79 -3.66
CA MET A 238 8.96 7.85 -5.09
C MET A 238 7.58 8.47 -5.29
N THR A 239 7.46 9.42 -6.19
CA THR A 239 6.16 9.98 -6.60
C THR A 239 5.84 9.53 -8.02
N ILE A 240 4.64 8.95 -8.21
CA ILE A 240 4.12 8.57 -9.53
C ILE A 240 2.71 9.14 -9.70
N MET A 241 2.46 9.84 -10.81
CA MET A 241 1.19 10.52 -11.05
C MET A 241 0.96 10.77 -12.54
N ALA A 242 -0.28 11.08 -12.91
CA ALA A 242 -0.57 11.51 -14.28
C ALA A 242 0.16 12.81 -14.59
N THR A 243 0.84 12.88 -15.75
CA THR A 243 1.65 14.03 -16.16
C THR A 243 0.88 15.36 -16.15
N LYS A 244 -0.41 15.32 -16.49
CA LYS A 244 -1.26 16.52 -16.60
C LYS A 244 -2.11 16.78 -15.34
N MET A 245 -1.96 15.98 -14.26
CA MET A 245 -2.74 16.26 -13.05
C MET A 245 -2.18 17.50 -12.31
N PRO A 246 -3.06 18.33 -11.74
CA PRO A 246 -2.63 19.52 -11.02
C PRO A 246 -2.01 19.13 -9.67
N PHE A 247 -0.71 19.26 -9.54
CA PHE A 247 0.06 19.03 -8.30
C PHE A 247 1.14 20.08 -8.14
N VAL A 248 2.14 20.11 -9.02
CA VAL A 248 3.13 21.20 -9.09
C VAL A 248 2.43 22.44 -9.67
N GLY A 249 2.61 23.59 -9.03
CA GLY A 249 1.93 24.83 -9.42
C GLY A 249 0.45 24.90 -8.99
N ARG A 250 -0.01 23.98 -8.16
CA ARG A 250 -1.30 24.10 -7.46
C ARG A 250 -1.12 25.15 -6.34
N GLY A 251 -1.59 26.34 -6.56
CA GLY A 251 -1.58 27.46 -5.63
C GLY A 251 -2.88 28.20 -5.66
#